data_debb65d3241f51a0d7750e1f95f47c93
#
_entry.id   debb65d3241f51a0d7750e1f95f47c93
#
_cell.length_a   1.000
_cell.length_b   1.000
_cell.length_c   1.000
_cell.angle_alpha   90.00
_cell.angle_beta   90.00
_cell.angle_gamma   90.00
#
_symmetry.space_group_name_H-M   'P 1'
#
loop_
_entity.id
_entity.type
_entity.pdbx_description
1 polymer ?
#
loop_
_entity_poly.entity_id
_entity_poly.type
_entity_poly.pdbx_seq_one_letter_code
_entity_poly.pdbx_strand_id
1 'polypeptide(L)'
;MPFDRNQEANDFLPKPGIAISGHLSREDAPIATLAGRPLLPNRGIPLNLDRIAEVRVNTSAVERRAQTHVARRSVKKDWQAAWLLRALSCMDLTTLSGDDSEERVRRLCAKARQPLQQEIVKALGIESLHLKVAAVCVYHTFVETAVRALEGSRIHVAAVSTGFPAGLSPFEERVAEIRRSVEAGANEIDVVITRAYVFGAKWQALYDEVAAFKQACGRAHLKVILGTGDLLTLRNVARASFVAMMAGADFIKTSTGKEPTNATLPVGFVMVRAIREYAQETGMAVGFKPAGGIRTAKQSTDWLAMMKEELGPSWTQPELFRFGASGLLGDIERQLEHHVTGRYSAEYRHPIA
;
A
#
# COMPACT_ATOMS: atom_id res chain seq x y z
N MET A 1 23.50 5.48 30.56
CA MET A 1 22.61 6.55 30.08
C MET A 1 21.22 5.96 29.96
N PRO A 2 20.17 6.50 30.58
CA PRO A 2 18.83 5.97 30.44
C PRO A 2 18.32 6.28 29.03
N PHE A 3 17.92 5.22 28.31
CA PHE A 3 17.20 5.33 27.03
C PHE A 3 15.91 6.10 27.26
N ASP A 4 15.73 7.19 26.54
CA ASP A 4 14.51 8.00 26.57
C ASP A 4 13.39 7.26 25.82
N ARG A 5 12.57 6.53 26.60
CA ARG A 5 11.46 5.71 26.10
C ARG A 5 10.35 6.53 25.41
N ASN A 6 10.30 7.84 25.65
CA ASN A 6 9.24 8.70 25.12
C ASN A 6 9.53 9.18 23.68
N GLN A 7 10.80 9.27 23.28
CA GLN A 7 11.17 9.74 21.95
C GLN A 7 10.93 8.69 20.86
N GLU A 8 11.21 7.41 21.14
CA GLU A 8 10.95 6.32 20.19
C GLU A 8 9.44 6.04 20.02
N ALA A 9 8.63 6.17 21.06
CA ALA A 9 7.17 5.99 20.96
C ALA A 9 6.51 7.02 20.04
N ASN A 10 6.99 8.28 20.06
CA ASN A 10 6.49 9.36 19.20
C ASN A 10 6.82 9.15 17.70
N ASP A 11 7.87 8.43 17.37
CA ASP A 11 8.21 8.12 15.96
C ASP A 11 7.28 7.08 15.32
N PHE A 12 6.53 6.33 16.12
CA PHE A 12 5.58 5.29 15.66
C PHE A 12 4.14 5.79 15.53
N LEU A 13 3.79 6.90 16.16
CA LEU A 13 2.46 7.49 16.00
C LEU A 13 2.38 8.29 14.70
N PRO A 14 1.23 8.35 14.02
CA PRO A 14 1.05 9.20 12.85
C PRO A 14 1.31 10.65 13.26
N LYS A 15 2.31 11.29 12.63
CA LYS A 15 2.61 12.71 12.92
C LYS A 15 1.46 13.58 12.41
N PRO A 16 1.00 14.59 13.17
CA PRO A 16 0.12 15.60 12.63
C PRO A 16 0.82 16.26 11.43
N GLY A 17 0.08 16.46 10.33
CA GLY A 17 0.62 16.93 9.06
C GLY A 17 1.54 18.13 9.24
N ILE A 18 2.79 18.00 8.81
CA ILE A 18 3.77 19.08 8.81
C ILE A 18 3.27 20.14 7.84
N ALA A 19 2.97 21.32 8.34
CA ALA A 19 2.76 22.50 7.51
C ALA A 19 4.12 22.90 6.89
N ILE A 20 4.32 22.60 5.62
CA ILE A 20 5.51 23.05 4.88
C ILE A 20 5.25 24.46 4.39
N SER A 21 5.87 25.44 5.07
CA SER A 21 6.00 26.81 4.60
C SER A 21 7.24 26.90 3.71
N GLY A 22 7.05 27.17 2.41
CA GLY A 22 8.14 27.43 1.47
C GLY A 22 7.83 26.93 0.07
N HIS A 23 8.00 27.77 -0.94
CA HIS A 23 7.68 27.57 -2.36
C HIS A 23 8.59 26.54 -3.08
N LEU A 24 8.64 25.30 -2.61
CA LEU A 24 9.07 24.17 -3.46
C LEU A 24 7.81 23.52 -4.00
N SER A 25 7.75 23.28 -5.32
CA SER A 25 6.68 22.45 -5.87
C SER A 25 6.69 21.10 -5.11
N ARG A 26 5.53 20.52 -4.84
CA ARG A 26 5.44 19.19 -4.16
C ARG A 26 6.27 18.11 -4.87
N GLU A 27 6.63 18.34 -6.12
CA GLU A 27 7.40 17.45 -6.97
C GLU A 27 8.91 17.46 -6.67
N ASP A 28 9.42 18.49 -6.00
CA ASP A 28 10.85 18.68 -5.75
C ASP A 28 11.26 18.46 -4.29
N ALA A 29 10.29 18.21 -3.39
CA ALA A 29 10.55 17.96 -1.99
C ALA A 29 10.83 16.46 -1.73
N PRO A 30 11.85 16.14 -0.90
CA PRO A 30 12.08 14.77 -0.46
C PRO A 30 10.88 14.19 0.27
N ILE A 31 10.47 12.97 -0.10
CA ILE A 31 9.34 12.25 0.52
C ILE A 31 9.78 11.12 1.46
N ALA A 32 11.05 10.75 1.42
CA ALA A 32 11.63 9.69 2.23
C ALA A 32 13.11 9.89 2.47
N THR A 33 13.68 9.06 3.35
CA THR A 33 15.12 8.91 3.52
C THR A 33 15.50 7.44 3.53
N LEU A 34 16.57 7.09 2.82
CA LEU A 34 17.16 5.76 2.86
C LEU A 34 18.64 5.89 3.27
N ALA A 35 19.01 5.26 4.38
CA ALA A 35 20.36 5.35 4.96
C ALA A 35 20.87 6.81 5.10
N GLY A 36 19.98 7.73 5.52
CA GLY A 36 20.29 9.16 5.68
C GLY A 36 20.26 10.00 4.39
N ARG A 37 20.11 9.37 3.22
CA ARG A 37 20.00 10.08 1.94
C ARG A 37 18.55 10.46 1.64
N PRO A 38 18.23 11.73 1.36
CA PRO A 38 16.88 12.13 0.95
C PRO A 38 16.54 11.55 -0.43
N LEU A 39 15.27 11.15 -0.60
CA LEU A 39 14.73 10.58 -1.83
C LEU A 39 13.56 11.42 -2.36
N LEU A 40 13.53 11.61 -3.65
CA LEU A 40 12.48 12.32 -4.37
C LEU A 40 11.32 11.39 -4.78
N PRO A 41 10.14 11.94 -5.12
CA PRO A 41 9.09 11.18 -5.78
C PRO A 41 9.58 10.52 -7.07
N ASN A 42 9.00 9.38 -7.42
CA ASN A 42 9.39 8.66 -8.62
C ASN A 42 8.84 9.34 -9.89
N ARG A 43 9.75 9.74 -10.77
CA ARG A 43 9.44 10.30 -12.10
C ARG A 43 9.64 9.29 -13.23
N GLY A 44 10.09 8.07 -12.88
CA GLY A 44 10.54 7.08 -13.85
C GLY A 44 11.93 7.40 -14.44
N ILE A 45 12.46 6.41 -15.12
CA ILE A 45 13.70 6.48 -15.89
C ILE A 45 13.53 5.67 -17.17
N PRO A 46 14.33 5.89 -18.23
CA PRO A 46 14.31 5.03 -19.40
C PRO A 46 14.52 3.55 -19.04
N LEU A 47 13.85 2.66 -19.79
CA LEU A 47 14.00 1.22 -19.59
C LEU A 47 15.46 0.80 -19.82
N ASN A 48 16.03 0.09 -18.84
CA ASN A 48 17.35 -0.50 -18.93
C ASN A 48 17.22 -2.04 -19.00
N LEU A 49 17.31 -2.59 -20.20
CA LEU A 49 17.16 -4.03 -20.45
C LEU A 49 18.31 -4.84 -19.85
N ASP A 50 19.52 -4.30 -19.82
CA ASP A 50 20.67 -4.97 -19.21
C ASP A 50 20.46 -5.12 -17.72
N ARG A 51 19.99 -4.06 -17.05
CA ARG A 51 19.61 -4.13 -15.63
C ARG A 51 18.54 -5.21 -15.36
N ILE A 52 17.55 -5.33 -16.24
CA ILE A 52 16.52 -6.38 -16.12
C ILE A 52 17.10 -7.78 -16.35
N ALA A 53 18.02 -7.92 -17.29
CA ALA A 53 18.69 -9.20 -17.56
C ALA A 53 19.55 -9.67 -16.37
N GLU A 54 20.20 -8.75 -15.67
CA GLU A 54 21.05 -9.00 -14.52
C GLU A 54 20.31 -9.38 -13.23
N VAL A 55 19.00 -9.12 -13.14
CA VAL A 55 18.21 -9.45 -11.95
C VAL A 55 18.36 -10.92 -11.59
N ARG A 56 18.79 -11.17 -10.36
CA ARG A 56 18.93 -12.51 -9.76
C ARG A 56 18.19 -12.54 -8.43
N VAL A 57 17.54 -13.67 -8.13
CA VAL A 57 16.88 -13.89 -6.84
C VAL A 57 17.32 -15.25 -6.30
N ASN A 58 17.89 -15.25 -5.13
CA ASN A 58 18.17 -16.49 -4.39
C ASN A 58 16.89 -16.89 -3.63
N THR A 59 16.06 -17.72 -4.26
CA THR A 59 14.75 -18.15 -3.73
C THR A 59 14.88 -18.76 -2.34
N SER A 60 15.81 -19.71 -2.15
CA SER A 60 15.99 -20.37 -0.84
C SER A 60 16.41 -19.41 0.27
N ALA A 61 17.21 -18.39 -0.04
CA ALA A 61 17.58 -17.37 0.95
C ALA A 61 16.40 -16.47 1.30
N VAL A 62 15.58 -16.10 0.31
CA VAL A 62 14.36 -15.30 0.52
C VAL A 62 13.35 -16.06 1.38
N GLU A 63 13.09 -17.33 1.07
CA GLU A 63 12.16 -18.17 1.82
C GLU A 63 12.61 -18.36 3.28
N ARG A 64 13.90 -18.69 3.51
CA ARG A 64 14.45 -18.77 4.88
C ARG A 64 14.32 -17.44 5.62
N ARG A 65 14.57 -16.31 4.93
CA ARG A 65 14.42 -14.99 5.53
C ARG A 65 12.99 -14.73 5.94
N ALA A 66 12.02 -15.05 5.10
CA ALA A 66 10.59 -14.89 5.39
C ALA A 66 10.16 -15.75 6.60
N GLN A 67 10.58 -17.01 6.65
CA GLN A 67 10.28 -17.91 7.77
C GLN A 67 10.87 -17.38 9.09
N THR A 68 12.15 -16.99 9.09
CA THR A 68 12.82 -16.49 10.29
C THR A 68 12.31 -15.12 10.72
N HIS A 69 11.78 -14.30 9.80
CA HIS A 69 11.24 -12.99 10.10
C HIS A 69 10.07 -13.07 11.08
N VAL A 70 9.09 -13.90 10.79
CA VAL A 70 7.90 -14.10 11.65
C VAL A 70 8.27 -14.70 13.01
N ALA A 71 9.23 -15.64 13.03
CA ALA A 71 9.62 -16.34 14.26
C ALA A 71 10.43 -15.48 15.24
N ARG A 72 11.18 -14.49 14.74
CA ARG A 72 12.10 -13.67 15.55
C ARG A 72 11.41 -12.51 16.26
N ARG A 73 10.19 -12.15 15.90
CA ARG A 73 9.58 -10.92 16.37
C ARG A 73 8.25 -11.15 17.06
N SER A 74 8.17 -10.55 18.22
CA SER A 74 6.97 -10.53 19.04
C SER A 74 6.80 -9.10 19.55
N VAL A 75 5.84 -8.37 18.99
CA VAL A 75 5.45 -7.05 19.47
C VAL A 75 4.30 -7.22 20.45
N LYS A 76 4.41 -6.67 21.64
CA LYS A 76 3.44 -6.87 22.73
C LYS A 76 3.06 -5.55 23.41
N LYS A 77 1.92 -5.56 24.11
CA LYS A 77 1.42 -4.45 24.94
C LYS A 77 1.34 -3.13 24.16
N ASP A 78 1.81 -2.04 24.73
CA ASP A 78 1.72 -0.68 24.17
C ASP A 78 2.38 -0.57 22.79
N TRP A 79 3.51 -1.24 22.59
CA TRP A 79 4.17 -1.33 21.28
C TRP A 79 3.28 -2.00 20.23
N GLN A 80 2.56 -3.06 20.62
CA GLN A 80 1.61 -3.70 19.71
C GLN A 80 0.49 -2.75 19.35
N ALA A 81 -0.11 -2.06 20.34
CA ALA A 81 -1.14 -1.06 20.09
C ALA A 81 -0.65 0.04 19.15
N ALA A 82 0.54 0.61 19.38
CA ALA A 82 1.13 1.63 18.51
C ALA A 82 1.33 1.13 17.06
N TRP A 83 1.84 -0.10 16.87
CA TRP A 83 2.00 -0.67 15.54
C TRP A 83 0.67 -0.98 14.86
N LEU A 84 -0.37 -1.35 15.59
CA LEU A 84 -1.71 -1.56 15.05
C LEU A 84 -2.37 -0.23 14.62
N LEU A 85 -2.17 0.84 15.38
CA LEU A 85 -2.60 2.19 14.98
C LEU A 85 -1.86 2.64 13.70
N ARG A 86 -0.58 2.33 13.59
CA ARG A 86 0.20 2.57 12.37
C ARG A 86 -0.33 1.74 11.19
N ALA A 87 -0.61 0.46 11.39
CA ALA A 87 -1.19 -0.40 10.36
C ALA A 87 -2.52 0.14 9.85
N LEU A 88 -3.37 0.60 10.78
CA LEU A 88 -4.66 1.21 10.47
C LEU A 88 -4.50 2.46 9.62
N SER A 89 -3.56 3.36 9.97
CA SER A 89 -3.31 4.59 9.21
C SER A 89 -2.77 4.32 7.79
N CYS A 90 -2.18 3.16 7.54
CA CYS A 90 -1.69 2.72 6.23
C CYS A 90 -2.70 1.88 5.44
N MET A 91 -3.96 1.81 5.85
CA MET A 91 -4.93 0.94 5.19
C MET A 91 -5.59 1.63 4.01
N ASP A 92 -5.62 0.94 2.86
CA ASP A 92 -6.57 1.19 1.78
C ASP A 92 -7.78 0.29 2.04
N LEU A 93 -8.81 0.85 2.70
CA LEU A 93 -10.01 0.12 3.06
C LEU A 93 -10.81 -0.18 1.80
N THR A 94 -10.96 -1.47 1.47
CA THR A 94 -11.28 -1.92 0.12
C THR A 94 -12.61 -2.64 0.07
N THR A 95 -13.46 -2.31 -0.91
CA THR A 95 -14.56 -3.15 -1.37
C THR A 95 -14.51 -3.29 -2.89
N LEU A 96 -14.47 -4.55 -3.38
CA LEU A 96 -14.33 -4.89 -4.79
C LEU A 96 -15.17 -6.15 -5.09
N SER A 97 -16.40 -6.15 -4.61
CA SER A 97 -17.37 -7.20 -4.89
C SER A 97 -18.24 -6.84 -6.09
N GLY A 98 -18.69 -7.84 -6.85
CA GLY A 98 -19.57 -7.60 -7.99
C GLY A 98 -20.99 -7.17 -7.59
N ASP A 99 -21.34 -7.32 -6.30
CA ASP A 99 -22.60 -6.89 -5.68
C ASP A 99 -22.46 -5.61 -4.84
N ASP A 100 -21.37 -4.86 -5.00
CA ASP A 100 -21.21 -3.58 -4.33
C ASP A 100 -22.32 -2.60 -4.73
N SER A 101 -22.75 -1.78 -3.77
CA SER A 101 -23.72 -0.71 -3.96
C SER A 101 -23.19 0.62 -3.42
N GLU A 102 -23.83 1.73 -3.83
CA GLU A 102 -23.48 3.06 -3.30
C GLU A 102 -23.61 3.12 -1.78
N GLU A 103 -24.63 2.45 -1.20
CA GLU A 103 -24.85 2.42 0.25
C GLU A 103 -23.73 1.67 0.96
N ARG A 104 -23.25 0.56 0.38
CA ARG A 104 -22.08 -0.17 0.91
C ARG A 104 -20.84 0.72 0.88
N VAL A 105 -20.62 1.44 -0.21
CA VAL A 105 -19.49 2.37 -0.33
C VAL A 105 -19.62 3.54 0.65
N ARG A 106 -20.82 4.12 0.85
CA ARG A 106 -21.03 5.17 1.87
C ARG A 106 -20.72 4.68 3.28
N ARG A 107 -21.18 3.48 3.63
CA ARG A 107 -20.85 2.86 4.94
C ARG A 107 -19.33 2.63 5.09
N LEU A 108 -18.69 2.14 4.04
CA LEU A 108 -17.22 1.96 4.02
C LEU A 108 -16.48 3.29 4.23
N CYS A 109 -16.94 4.36 3.58
CA CYS A 109 -16.39 5.71 3.74
C CYS A 109 -16.59 6.25 5.18
N ALA A 110 -17.77 6.03 5.77
CA ALA A 110 -18.02 6.38 7.17
C ALA A 110 -17.06 5.63 8.11
N LYS A 111 -16.88 4.32 7.89
CA LYS A 111 -15.90 3.51 8.63
C LYS A 111 -14.46 3.98 8.42
N ALA A 112 -14.10 4.40 7.21
CA ALA A 112 -12.78 4.95 6.89
C ALA A 112 -12.48 6.25 7.66
N ARG A 113 -13.48 7.10 7.85
CA ARG A 113 -13.38 8.37 8.62
C ARG A 113 -13.25 8.12 10.12
N GLN A 114 -13.91 7.09 10.64
CA GLN A 114 -13.92 6.72 12.06
C GLN A 114 -13.69 5.22 12.21
N PRO A 115 -12.45 4.77 12.01
CA PRO A 115 -12.14 3.34 11.98
C PRO A 115 -12.21 2.66 13.35
N LEU A 116 -12.13 3.42 14.45
CA LEU A 116 -12.21 2.92 15.83
C LEU A 116 -13.43 3.49 16.54
N GLN A 117 -14.00 2.72 17.46
CA GLN A 117 -15.02 3.18 18.38
C GLN A 117 -14.46 4.27 19.32
N GLN A 118 -15.28 5.27 19.67
CA GLN A 118 -14.84 6.42 20.47
C GLN A 118 -14.36 6.01 21.86
N GLU A 119 -14.94 4.96 22.43
CA GLU A 119 -14.54 4.41 23.72
C GLU A 119 -13.11 3.90 23.69
N ILE A 120 -12.70 3.23 22.60
CA ILE A 120 -11.33 2.75 22.40
C ILE A 120 -10.38 3.93 22.21
N VAL A 121 -10.76 4.93 21.41
CA VAL A 121 -9.98 6.15 21.17
C VAL A 121 -9.69 6.89 22.47
N LYS A 122 -10.72 7.09 23.31
CA LYS A 122 -10.60 7.74 24.64
C LYS A 122 -9.75 6.92 25.60
N ALA A 123 -9.97 5.60 25.65
CA ALA A 123 -9.23 4.73 26.56
C ALA A 123 -7.73 4.65 26.21
N LEU A 124 -7.38 4.82 24.92
CA LEU A 124 -5.99 4.91 24.45
C LEU A 124 -5.39 6.33 24.58
N GLY A 125 -6.20 7.37 24.84
CA GLY A 125 -5.75 8.77 24.92
C GLY A 125 -5.23 9.33 23.59
N ILE A 126 -5.85 8.90 22.46
CA ILE A 126 -5.36 9.21 21.11
C ILE A 126 -6.31 10.13 20.31
N GLU A 127 -7.20 10.85 20.97
CA GLU A 127 -8.18 11.74 20.32
C GLU A 127 -7.49 12.78 19.42
N SER A 128 -6.37 13.30 19.86
CA SER A 128 -5.58 14.31 19.12
C SER A 128 -4.99 13.80 17.80
N LEU A 129 -4.88 12.50 17.64
CA LEU A 129 -4.34 11.90 16.40
C LEU A 129 -5.32 12.00 15.21
N HIS A 130 -6.61 12.23 15.49
CA HIS A 130 -7.66 12.24 14.44
C HIS A 130 -7.52 11.06 13.47
N LEU A 131 -7.35 9.85 14.04
CA LEU A 131 -6.98 8.64 13.33
C LEU A 131 -8.02 8.28 12.26
N LYS A 132 -7.53 7.99 11.06
CA LYS A 132 -8.31 7.58 9.89
C LYS A 132 -7.48 6.64 9.02
N VAL A 133 -8.10 5.96 8.07
CA VAL A 133 -7.38 5.15 7.08
C VAL A 133 -6.75 6.04 5.99
N ALA A 134 -5.81 5.49 5.22
CA ALA A 134 -5.13 6.22 4.15
C ALA A 134 -6.04 6.48 2.95
N ALA A 135 -6.76 5.45 2.50
CA ALA A 135 -7.65 5.53 1.34
C ALA A 135 -8.85 4.59 1.45
N VAL A 136 -9.87 4.88 0.65
CA VAL A 136 -10.93 3.93 0.30
C VAL A 136 -10.70 3.47 -1.13
N CYS A 137 -10.71 2.15 -1.36
CA CYS A 137 -10.45 1.56 -2.67
C CYS A 137 -11.72 0.89 -3.20
N VAL A 138 -12.17 1.33 -4.39
CA VAL A 138 -13.44 0.93 -5.01
C VAL A 138 -13.28 0.67 -6.50
N TYR A 139 -14.32 0.11 -7.14
CA TYR A 139 -14.44 0.13 -8.61
C TYR A 139 -14.70 1.55 -9.12
N HIS A 140 -14.28 1.83 -10.35
CA HIS A 140 -14.42 3.14 -11.01
C HIS A 140 -15.86 3.69 -10.96
N THR A 141 -16.88 2.84 -11.07
CA THR A 141 -18.28 3.23 -11.03
C THR A 141 -18.71 3.86 -9.70
N PHE A 142 -17.96 3.64 -8.61
CA PHE A 142 -18.26 4.17 -7.28
C PHE A 142 -17.34 5.32 -6.84
N VAL A 143 -16.46 5.80 -7.73
CA VAL A 143 -15.51 6.88 -7.39
C VAL A 143 -16.23 8.14 -6.94
N GLU A 144 -17.20 8.63 -7.70
CA GLU A 144 -17.96 9.85 -7.33
C GLU A 144 -18.69 9.71 -5.99
N THR A 145 -19.27 8.52 -5.73
CA THR A 145 -19.93 8.23 -4.45
C THR A 145 -18.93 8.31 -3.30
N ALA A 146 -17.75 7.72 -3.46
CA ALA A 146 -16.70 7.75 -2.46
C ALA A 146 -16.13 9.18 -2.26
N VAL A 147 -15.90 9.92 -3.35
CA VAL A 147 -15.41 11.31 -3.29
C VAL A 147 -16.38 12.19 -2.50
N ARG A 148 -17.67 12.14 -2.81
CA ARG A 148 -18.72 12.89 -2.07
C ARG A 148 -18.77 12.47 -0.60
N ALA A 149 -18.73 11.17 -0.30
CA ALA A 149 -18.81 10.67 1.07
C ALA A 149 -17.57 11.01 1.91
N LEU A 150 -16.41 11.23 1.27
CA LEU A 150 -15.14 11.55 1.93
C LEU A 150 -14.78 13.04 1.89
N GLU A 151 -15.66 13.90 1.38
CA GLU A 151 -15.41 15.34 1.30
C GLU A 151 -14.96 15.92 2.65
N GLY A 152 -13.90 16.73 2.65
CA GLY A 152 -13.29 17.34 3.85
C GLY A 152 -12.48 16.40 4.74
N SER A 153 -12.42 15.08 4.45
CA SER A 153 -11.73 14.11 5.30
C SER A 153 -10.22 14.00 5.07
N ARG A 154 -9.73 14.39 3.89
CA ARG A 154 -8.36 14.13 3.39
C ARG A 154 -8.03 12.63 3.26
N ILE A 155 -9.02 11.74 3.23
CA ILE A 155 -8.84 10.33 2.89
C ILE A 155 -8.85 10.24 1.37
N HIS A 156 -7.88 9.53 0.80
CA HIS A 156 -7.82 9.39 -0.66
C HIS A 156 -8.89 8.43 -1.18
N VAL A 157 -9.30 8.63 -2.43
CA VAL A 157 -10.11 7.67 -3.17
C VAL A 157 -9.21 6.99 -4.19
N ALA A 158 -9.06 5.69 -4.05
CA ALA A 158 -8.35 4.83 -4.97
C ALA A 158 -9.35 4.07 -5.85
N ALA A 159 -9.12 4.07 -7.16
CA ALA A 159 -9.93 3.29 -8.11
C ALA A 159 -9.09 2.13 -8.68
N VAL A 160 -9.64 0.89 -8.66
CA VAL A 160 -9.06 -0.18 -9.48
C VAL A 160 -9.43 0.06 -10.94
N SER A 161 -8.52 -0.26 -11.85
CA SER A 161 -8.64 0.08 -13.27
C SER A 161 -7.98 -0.95 -14.18
N THR A 162 -8.01 -0.67 -15.48
CA THR A 162 -7.39 -1.46 -16.56
C THR A 162 -8.00 -2.85 -16.75
N GLY A 163 -9.33 -2.94 -16.61
CA GLY A 163 -10.06 -4.20 -16.69
C GLY A 163 -9.79 -5.12 -15.50
N PHE A 164 -9.71 -4.53 -14.31
CA PHE A 164 -9.53 -5.27 -13.05
C PHE A 164 -10.60 -6.36 -12.85
N PRO A 165 -10.27 -7.59 -12.40
CA PRO A 165 -8.93 -8.03 -11.94
C PRO A 165 -8.04 -8.64 -13.04
N ALA A 166 -8.57 -8.91 -14.22
CA ALA A 166 -7.87 -9.69 -15.25
C ALA A 166 -6.79 -8.89 -16.00
N GLY A 167 -7.02 -7.59 -16.26
CA GLY A 167 -6.10 -6.75 -17.02
C GLY A 167 -6.09 -7.04 -18.52
N LEU A 168 -7.20 -7.59 -19.06
CA LEU A 168 -7.27 -8.11 -20.45
C LEU A 168 -8.22 -7.33 -21.36
N SER A 169 -8.79 -6.21 -20.91
CA SER A 169 -9.53 -5.32 -21.79
C SER A 169 -8.63 -4.71 -22.88
N PRO A 170 -9.15 -4.29 -24.03
CA PRO A 170 -8.37 -3.58 -25.03
C PRO A 170 -7.59 -2.40 -24.43
N PHE A 171 -6.40 -2.14 -24.95
CA PHE A 171 -5.48 -1.16 -24.36
C PHE A 171 -6.11 0.23 -24.26
N GLU A 172 -6.75 0.70 -25.32
CA GLU A 172 -7.39 2.02 -25.37
C GLU A 172 -8.50 2.17 -24.33
N GLU A 173 -9.28 1.11 -24.09
CA GLU A 173 -10.32 1.09 -23.07
C GLU A 173 -9.73 1.17 -21.65
N ARG A 174 -8.61 0.51 -21.43
CA ARG A 174 -7.90 0.56 -20.13
C ARG A 174 -7.38 1.96 -19.84
N VAL A 175 -6.83 2.64 -20.84
CA VAL A 175 -6.39 4.04 -20.73
C VAL A 175 -7.58 4.98 -20.49
N ALA A 176 -8.68 4.77 -21.20
CA ALA A 176 -9.90 5.57 -21.03
C ALA A 176 -10.53 5.36 -19.62
N GLU A 177 -10.50 4.14 -19.09
CA GLU A 177 -10.97 3.83 -17.73
C GLU A 177 -10.19 4.62 -16.66
N ILE A 178 -8.85 4.72 -16.81
CA ILE A 178 -8.01 5.54 -15.91
C ILE A 178 -8.46 7.00 -15.95
N ARG A 179 -8.55 7.59 -17.15
CA ARG A 179 -8.93 9.00 -17.32
C ARG A 179 -10.30 9.30 -16.71
N ARG A 180 -11.30 8.46 -16.96
CA ARG A 180 -12.64 8.60 -16.37
C ARG A 180 -12.60 8.54 -14.83
N SER A 181 -11.80 7.65 -14.26
CA SER A 181 -11.65 7.55 -12.81
C SER A 181 -11.01 8.82 -12.21
N VAL A 182 -10.01 9.38 -12.88
CA VAL A 182 -9.36 10.63 -12.47
C VAL A 182 -10.33 11.82 -12.60
N GLU A 183 -11.08 11.91 -13.70
CA GLU A 183 -12.11 12.92 -13.92
C GLU A 183 -13.22 12.85 -12.88
N ALA A 184 -13.59 11.63 -12.43
CA ALA A 184 -14.54 11.41 -11.34
C ALA A 184 -13.99 11.77 -9.95
N GLY A 185 -12.70 12.13 -9.84
CA GLY A 185 -12.06 12.63 -8.62
C GLY A 185 -11.21 11.60 -7.86
N ALA A 186 -10.86 10.48 -8.48
CA ALA A 186 -9.91 9.53 -7.88
C ALA A 186 -8.52 10.17 -7.70
N ASN A 187 -7.93 10.01 -6.52
CA ASN A 187 -6.59 10.50 -6.19
C ASN A 187 -5.50 9.47 -6.53
N GLU A 188 -5.89 8.21 -6.63
CA GLU A 188 -5.00 7.06 -6.79
C GLU A 188 -5.65 6.04 -7.73
N ILE A 189 -4.84 5.46 -8.61
CA ILE A 189 -5.30 4.46 -9.58
C ILE A 189 -4.49 3.19 -9.43
N ASP A 190 -5.16 2.08 -9.12
CA ASP A 190 -4.57 0.75 -8.98
C ASP A 190 -4.76 -0.01 -10.31
N VAL A 191 -3.73 -0.07 -11.14
CA VAL A 191 -3.79 -0.69 -12.48
C VAL A 191 -3.27 -2.13 -12.47
N VAL A 192 -3.84 -2.99 -13.31
CA VAL A 192 -3.37 -4.37 -13.52
C VAL A 192 -2.54 -4.42 -14.81
N ILE A 193 -1.32 -5.00 -14.73
CA ILE A 193 -0.47 -5.21 -15.89
C ILE A 193 -0.96 -6.36 -16.77
N THR A 194 -0.55 -6.35 -18.05
CA THR A 194 -0.66 -7.51 -18.94
C THR A 194 0.40 -8.56 -18.57
N ARG A 195 0.04 -9.55 -17.73
CA ARG A 195 0.96 -10.58 -17.23
C ARG A 195 1.64 -11.38 -18.35
N ALA A 196 0.98 -11.52 -19.52
CA ALA A 196 1.57 -12.17 -20.69
C ALA A 196 2.88 -11.52 -21.16
N TYR A 197 3.07 -10.22 -20.94
CA TYR A 197 4.34 -9.56 -21.26
C TYR A 197 5.49 -10.06 -20.38
N VAL A 198 5.21 -10.36 -19.11
CA VAL A 198 6.21 -10.92 -18.19
C VAL A 198 6.59 -12.35 -18.62
N PHE A 199 5.60 -13.19 -18.98
CA PHE A 199 5.85 -14.56 -19.43
C PHE A 199 6.65 -14.63 -20.73
N GLY A 200 6.37 -13.72 -21.65
CA GLY A 200 7.08 -13.61 -22.93
C GLY A 200 8.37 -12.79 -22.86
N ALA A 201 8.79 -12.35 -21.67
CA ALA A 201 9.92 -11.42 -21.48
C ALA A 201 9.84 -10.17 -22.36
N LYS A 202 8.64 -9.69 -22.65
CA LYS A 202 8.37 -8.49 -23.48
C LYS A 202 8.46 -7.23 -22.59
N TRP A 203 9.66 -6.96 -22.06
CA TRP A 203 9.88 -5.91 -21.06
C TRP A 203 9.61 -4.51 -21.59
N GLN A 204 9.92 -4.26 -22.89
CA GLN A 204 9.59 -2.99 -23.52
C GLN A 204 8.07 -2.76 -23.55
N ALA A 205 7.30 -3.77 -23.97
CA ALA A 205 5.84 -3.65 -24.02
C ALA A 205 5.22 -3.43 -22.62
N LEU A 206 5.77 -4.08 -21.60
CA LEU A 206 5.35 -3.83 -20.21
C LEU A 206 5.68 -2.41 -19.75
N TYR A 207 6.87 -1.91 -20.09
CA TYR A 207 7.29 -0.55 -19.76
C TYR A 207 6.37 0.47 -20.45
N ASP A 208 6.14 0.32 -21.76
CA ASP A 208 5.32 1.25 -22.54
C ASP A 208 3.86 1.25 -22.03
N GLU A 209 3.32 0.08 -21.67
CA GLU A 209 1.99 -0.04 -21.05
C GLU A 209 1.90 0.76 -19.76
N VAL A 210 2.83 0.54 -18.82
CA VAL A 210 2.81 1.23 -17.50
C VAL A 210 3.10 2.73 -17.65
N ALA A 211 3.99 3.13 -18.55
CA ALA A 211 4.26 4.53 -18.83
C ALA A 211 3.03 5.26 -19.38
N ALA A 212 2.27 4.61 -20.28
CA ALA A 212 1.01 5.16 -20.79
C ALA A 212 -0.05 5.28 -19.68
N PHE A 213 -0.13 4.31 -18.77
CA PHE A 213 -1.00 4.38 -17.61
C PHE A 213 -0.60 5.51 -16.66
N LYS A 214 0.72 5.70 -16.42
CA LYS A 214 1.22 6.83 -15.62
C LYS A 214 0.84 8.17 -16.24
N GLN A 215 0.99 8.31 -17.54
CA GLN A 215 0.58 9.51 -18.25
C GLN A 215 -0.94 9.76 -18.13
N ALA A 216 -1.77 8.72 -18.25
CA ALA A 216 -3.22 8.83 -18.11
C ALA A 216 -3.67 9.23 -16.68
N CYS A 217 -2.90 8.87 -15.66
CA CYS A 217 -3.17 9.24 -14.26
C CYS A 217 -3.00 10.75 -13.99
N GLY A 218 -2.25 11.49 -14.82
CA GLY A 218 -1.97 12.90 -14.57
C GLY A 218 -1.39 13.14 -13.17
N ARG A 219 -2.15 13.79 -12.29
CA ARG A 219 -1.75 14.06 -10.89
C ARG A 219 -2.07 12.94 -9.91
N ALA A 220 -2.88 11.96 -10.31
CA ALA A 220 -3.21 10.83 -9.45
C ALA A 220 -2.01 9.88 -9.31
N HIS A 221 -1.88 9.27 -8.13
CA HIS A 221 -0.82 8.29 -7.90
C HIS A 221 -1.14 6.98 -8.64
N LEU A 222 -0.15 6.45 -9.34
CA LEU A 222 -0.23 5.17 -10.01
C LEU A 222 0.29 4.05 -9.11
N LYS A 223 -0.56 3.06 -8.80
CA LYS A 223 -0.16 1.82 -8.12
C LYS A 223 -0.27 0.65 -9.10
N VAL A 224 0.85 0.00 -9.37
CA VAL A 224 0.94 -1.07 -10.38
C VAL A 224 0.78 -2.44 -9.73
N ILE A 225 -0.32 -3.13 -10.04
CA ILE A 225 -0.62 -4.48 -9.58
C ILE A 225 0.10 -5.47 -10.49
N LEU A 226 1.05 -6.21 -9.93
CA LEU A 226 1.85 -7.17 -10.69
C LEU A 226 1.14 -8.54 -10.87
N GLY A 227 0.21 -8.89 -9.98
CA GLY A 227 -0.40 -10.23 -9.98
C GLY A 227 0.62 -11.31 -9.62
N THR A 228 1.34 -11.11 -8.51
CA THR A 228 2.54 -11.87 -8.15
C THR A 228 2.32 -13.36 -7.98
N GLY A 229 1.11 -13.79 -7.63
CA GLY A 229 0.74 -15.20 -7.54
C GLY A 229 0.77 -15.91 -8.90
N ASP A 230 0.55 -15.18 -9.99
CA ASP A 230 0.54 -15.71 -11.35
C ASP A 230 1.91 -15.62 -12.03
N LEU A 231 2.89 -14.85 -11.52
CA LEU A 231 4.16 -14.59 -12.20
C LEU A 231 5.18 -15.75 -12.14
N LEU A 232 4.79 -16.89 -11.61
CA LEU A 232 5.51 -18.18 -11.61
C LEU A 232 6.80 -18.19 -10.79
N THR A 233 7.64 -17.15 -10.84
CA THR A 233 8.94 -17.11 -10.17
C THR A 233 9.19 -15.79 -9.45
N LEU A 234 9.90 -15.83 -8.34
CA LEU A 234 10.34 -14.62 -7.63
C LEU A 234 11.24 -13.73 -8.50
N ARG A 235 11.94 -14.31 -9.47
CA ARG A 235 12.74 -13.55 -10.44
C ARG A 235 11.85 -12.70 -11.37
N ASN A 236 10.73 -13.26 -11.85
CA ASN A 236 9.76 -12.51 -12.66
C ASN A 236 9.13 -11.39 -11.84
N VAL A 237 8.81 -11.63 -10.56
CA VAL A 237 8.31 -10.59 -9.64
C VAL A 237 9.32 -9.44 -9.52
N ALA A 238 10.60 -9.74 -9.31
CA ALA A 238 11.65 -8.71 -9.23
C ALA A 238 11.78 -7.92 -10.53
N ARG A 239 11.83 -8.60 -11.68
CA ARG A 239 11.94 -7.95 -13.01
C ARG A 239 10.75 -7.06 -13.30
N ALA A 240 9.52 -7.54 -13.09
CA ALA A 240 8.31 -6.75 -13.28
C ALA A 240 8.27 -5.54 -12.33
N SER A 241 8.76 -5.68 -11.10
CA SER A 241 8.88 -4.57 -10.15
C SER A 241 9.81 -3.47 -10.69
N PHE A 242 11.01 -3.82 -11.18
CA PHE A 242 11.93 -2.85 -11.77
C PHE A 242 11.32 -2.16 -12.99
N VAL A 243 10.71 -2.91 -13.92
CA VAL A 243 10.09 -2.33 -15.12
C VAL A 243 8.97 -1.35 -14.73
N ALA A 244 8.10 -1.73 -13.79
CA ALA A 244 7.03 -0.84 -13.32
C ALA A 244 7.57 0.45 -12.68
N MET A 245 8.63 0.36 -11.86
CA MET A 245 9.27 1.51 -11.23
C MET A 245 9.96 2.40 -12.25
N MET A 246 10.70 1.84 -13.22
CA MET A 246 11.31 2.57 -14.32
C MET A 246 10.26 3.31 -15.15
N ALA A 247 9.07 2.73 -15.35
CA ALA A 247 7.97 3.35 -16.09
C ALA A 247 7.21 4.44 -15.29
N GLY A 248 7.62 4.74 -14.05
CA GLY A 248 7.07 5.83 -13.25
C GLY A 248 5.97 5.44 -12.26
N ALA A 249 5.86 4.17 -11.88
CA ALA A 249 4.94 3.74 -10.82
C ALA A 249 5.26 4.46 -9.49
N ASP A 250 4.25 5.06 -8.85
CA ASP A 250 4.40 5.62 -7.49
C ASP A 250 4.39 4.51 -6.44
N PHE A 251 3.67 3.42 -6.70
CA PHE A 251 3.64 2.21 -5.89
C PHE A 251 3.71 0.96 -6.77
N ILE A 252 4.34 -0.09 -6.24
CA ILE A 252 4.15 -1.45 -6.75
C ILE A 252 3.28 -2.24 -5.78
N LYS A 253 2.29 -2.96 -6.31
CA LYS A 253 1.30 -3.71 -5.55
C LYS A 253 1.40 -5.20 -5.89
N THR A 254 1.28 -6.06 -4.89
CA THR A 254 1.43 -7.51 -5.10
C THR A 254 0.35 -8.08 -6.02
N SER A 255 -0.90 -7.89 -5.68
CA SER A 255 -2.02 -8.71 -6.19
C SER A 255 -3.31 -7.93 -6.28
N THR A 256 -4.29 -8.46 -7.00
CA THR A 256 -5.66 -7.93 -7.06
C THR A 256 -6.47 -8.30 -5.81
N GLY A 257 -6.10 -9.38 -5.12
CA GLY A 257 -6.90 -10.01 -4.07
C GLY A 257 -7.87 -11.06 -4.62
N LYS A 258 -7.89 -11.29 -5.94
CA LYS A 258 -8.76 -12.26 -6.62
C LYS A 258 -8.00 -13.50 -7.13
N GLU A 259 -6.67 -13.47 -7.08
CA GLU A 259 -5.84 -14.63 -7.42
C GLU A 259 -5.92 -15.71 -6.31
N PRO A 260 -5.66 -16.99 -6.66
CA PRO A 260 -5.56 -18.08 -5.67
C PRO A 260 -4.44 -17.83 -4.63
N THR A 261 -3.33 -17.25 -5.05
CA THR A 261 -2.21 -16.84 -4.19
C THR A 261 -2.00 -15.34 -4.32
N ASN A 262 -2.09 -14.64 -3.20
CA ASN A 262 -1.95 -13.18 -3.13
C ASN A 262 -0.62 -12.78 -2.44
N ALA A 263 -0.66 -11.77 -1.56
CA ALA A 263 0.52 -11.28 -0.86
C ALA A 263 1.14 -12.36 0.06
N THR A 264 2.42 -12.67 -0.17
CA THR A 264 3.22 -13.52 0.71
C THR A 264 4.48 -12.80 1.13
N LEU A 265 5.03 -13.12 2.30
CA LEU A 265 6.28 -12.49 2.77
C LEU A 265 7.49 -12.73 1.83
N PRO A 266 7.69 -13.93 1.24
CA PRO A 266 8.75 -14.11 0.24
C PRO A 266 8.65 -13.14 -0.94
N VAL A 267 7.45 -12.98 -1.50
CA VAL A 267 7.18 -11.99 -2.56
C VAL A 267 7.44 -10.58 -2.06
N GLY A 268 6.96 -10.24 -0.85
CA GLY A 268 7.18 -8.94 -0.23
C GLY A 268 8.67 -8.61 -0.09
N PHE A 269 9.49 -9.54 0.42
CA PHE A 269 10.94 -9.34 0.52
C PHE A 269 11.60 -9.06 -0.84
N VAL A 270 11.17 -9.75 -1.90
CA VAL A 270 11.69 -9.52 -3.25
C VAL A 270 11.33 -8.13 -3.77
N MET A 271 10.06 -7.73 -3.64
CA MET A 271 9.60 -6.43 -4.10
C MET A 271 10.22 -5.28 -3.32
N VAL A 272 10.29 -5.41 -2.00
CA VAL A 272 10.87 -4.38 -1.11
C VAL A 272 12.38 -4.22 -1.36
N ARG A 273 13.10 -5.30 -1.65
CA ARG A 273 14.52 -5.22 -2.05
C ARG A 273 14.70 -4.58 -3.42
N ALA A 274 13.82 -4.87 -4.37
CA ALA A 274 13.81 -4.16 -5.66
C ALA A 274 13.58 -2.65 -5.47
N ILE A 275 12.66 -2.24 -4.58
CA ILE A 275 12.47 -0.83 -4.21
C ILE A 275 13.75 -0.23 -3.62
N ARG A 276 14.43 -0.94 -2.70
CA ARG A 276 15.67 -0.46 -2.09
C ARG A 276 16.78 -0.26 -3.12
N GLU A 277 17.00 -1.24 -3.99
CA GLU A 277 18.00 -1.15 -5.05
C GLU A 277 17.69 0.00 -6.00
N TYR A 278 16.44 0.11 -6.45
CA TYR A 278 15.99 1.21 -7.30
C TYR A 278 16.19 2.59 -6.64
N ALA A 279 15.85 2.72 -5.36
CA ALA A 279 16.05 3.96 -4.62
C ALA A 279 17.54 4.32 -4.45
N GLN A 280 18.41 3.32 -4.24
CA GLN A 280 19.87 3.52 -4.17
C GLN A 280 20.46 3.96 -5.52
N GLU A 281 19.99 3.38 -6.62
CA GLU A 281 20.46 3.67 -7.98
C GLU A 281 19.98 5.05 -8.47
N THR A 282 18.72 5.41 -8.18
CA THR A 282 18.06 6.57 -8.79
C THR A 282 17.89 7.78 -7.87
N GLY A 283 17.90 7.59 -6.56
CA GLY A 283 17.53 8.62 -5.58
C GLY A 283 16.02 8.88 -5.50
N MET A 284 15.18 7.99 -6.06
CA MET A 284 13.73 8.11 -6.05
C MET A 284 13.07 7.05 -5.17
N ALA A 285 12.00 7.43 -4.45
CA ALA A 285 11.23 6.55 -3.61
C ALA A 285 10.01 6.00 -4.36
N VAL A 286 9.76 4.71 -4.19
CA VAL A 286 8.54 4.03 -4.65
C VAL A 286 7.88 3.35 -3.46
N GLY A 287 6.56 3.46 -3.35
CA GLY A 287 5.78 2.83 -2.29
C GLY A 287 5.52 1.34 -2.56
N PHE A 288 5.10 0.64 -1.50
CA PHE A 288 4.75 -0.76 -1.55
C PHE A 288 3.33 -1.02 -1.01
N LYS A 289 2.54 -1.82 -1.74
CA LYS A 289 1.19 -2.20 -1.30
C LYS A 289 1.01 -3.72 -1.37
N PRO A 290 1.19 -4.46 -0.25
CA PRO A 290 0.72 -5.83 -0.18
C PRO A 290 -0.81 -5.85 -0.17
N ALA A 291 -1.41 -6.76 -0.94
CA ALA A 291 -2.86 -6.87 -1.06
C ALA A 291 -3.31 -8.33 -1.19
N GLY A 292 -4.47 -8.63 -0.59
CA GLY A 292 -5.06 -9.97 -0.56
C GLY A 292 -4.44 -10.90 0.48
N GLY A 293 -5.29 -11.55 1.27
CA GLY A 293 -4.88 -12.54 2.27
C GLY A 293 -4.38 -11.99 3.62
N ILE A 294 -4.26 -10.68 3.78
CA ILE A 294 -3.83 -10.05 5.05
C ILE A 294 -5.09 -9.76 5.88
N ARG A 295 -5.33 -10.57 6.91
CA ARG A 295 -6.58 -10.55 7.68
C ARG A 295 -6.38 -10.33 9.17
N THR A 296 -5.18 -10.55 9.70
CA THR A 296 -4.94 -10.50 11.15
C THR A 296 -4.00 -9.36 11.54
N ALA A 297 -4.23 -8.81 12.71
CA ALA A 297 -3.40 -7.79 13.32
C ALA A 297 -1.93 -8.23 13.41
N LYS A 298 -1.69 -9.52 13.73
CA LYS A 298 -0.32 -10.07 13.73
C LYS A 298 0.33 -9.99 12.35
N GLN A 299 -0.38 -10.36 11.29
CA GLN A 299 0.17 -10.25 9.93
C GLN A 299 0.54 -8.81 9.62
N SER A 300 -0.28 -7.81 9.99
CA SER A 300 0.05 -6.41 9.73
C SER A 300 1.35 -5.97 10.42
N THR A 301 1.60 -6.43 11.64
CA THR A 301 2.87 -6.13 12.32
C THR A 301 4.07 -6.82 11.67
N ASP A 302 3.91 -8.04 11.14
CA ASP A 302 4.97 -8.72 10.39
C ASP A 302 5.35 -7.95 9.12
N TRP A 303 4.36 -7.43 8.37
CA TRP A 303 4.59 -6.60 7.18
C TRP A 303 5.26 -5.27 7.51
N LEU A 304 4.79 -4.54 8.53
CA LEU A 304 5.41 -3.28 8.96
C LEU A 304 6.84 -3.49 9.46
N ALA A 305 7.10 -4.56 10.20
CA ALA A 305 8.44 -4.91 10.64
C ALA A 305 9.37 -5.17 9.45
N MET A 306 8.91 -5.87 8.41
CA MET A 306 9.66 -6.08 7.17
C MET A 306 10.01 -4.74 6.51
N MET A 307 9.04 -3.85 6.37
CA MET A 307 9.26 -2.53 5.77
C MET A 307 10.29 -1.72 6.54
N LYS A 308 10.15 -1.66 7.87
CA LYS A 308 11.11 -0.94 8.73
C LYS A 308 12.52 -1.50 8.62
N GLU A 309 12.68 -2.83 8.58
CA GLU A 309 13.99 -3.48 8.51
C GLU A 309 14.68 -3.33 7.16
N GLU A 310 13.93 -3.47 6.07
CA GLU A 310 14.50 -3.46 4.72
C GLU A 310 14.67 -2.04 4.16
N LEU A 311 13.79 -1.09 4.52
CA LEU A 311 13.74 0.26 3.93
C LEU A 311 13.84 1.40 4.95
N GLY A 312 13.58 1.14 6.23
CA GLY A 312 13.58 2.15 7.27
C GLY A 312 12.20 2.76 7.58
N PRO A 313 12.16 3.69 8.55
CA PRO A 313 10.89 4.19 9.11
C PRO A 313 10.04 4.98 8.11
N SER A 314 10.62 5.64 7.11
CA SER A 314 9.86 6.36 6.08
C SER A 314 8.86 5.45 5.35
N TRP A 315 9.21 4.18 5.14
CA TRP A 315 8.34 3.19 4.50
C TRP A 315 7.38 2.49 5.46
N THR A 316 7.16 3.03 6.63
CA THR A 316 6.05 2.61 7.52
C THR A 316 4.94 3.67 7.57
N GLN A 317 4.96 4.66 6.69
CA GLN A 317 3.99 5.75 6.60
C GLN A 317 3.07 5.54 5.38
N PRO A 318 1.84 6.11 5.41
CA PRO A 318 0.86 5.91 4.34
C PRO A 318 1.30 6.45 2.97
N GLU A 319 2.26 7.36 2.93
CA GLU A 319 2.81 7.91 1.69
C GLU A 319 3.62 6.88 0.91
N LEU A 320 4.18 5.84 1.57
CA LEU A 320 5.04 4.84 0.95
C LEU A 320 4.67 3.40 1.29
N PHE A 321 3.66 3.20 2.14
CA PHE A 321 3.18 1.87 2.48
C PHE A 321 1.66 1.83 2.62
N ARG A 322 1.03 0.84 2.02
CA ARG A 322 -0.42 0.62 2.13
C ARG A 322 -0.75 -0.86 2.31
N PHE A 323 -1.77 -1.15 3.09
CA PHE A 323 -2.42 -2.46 3.12
C PHE A 323 -3.67 -2.44 2.24
N GLY A 324 -3.72 -3.27 1.20
CA GLY A 324 -4.96 -3.52 0.46
C GLY A 324 -5.79 -4.57 1.20
N ALA A 325 -6.70 -4.13 2.07
CA ALA A 325 -7.44 -5.04 2.92
C ALA A 325 -8.80 -4.44 3.36
N SER A 326 -9.69 -5.30 3.87
CA SER A 326 -10.94 -4.94 4.55
C SER A 326 -11.03 -5.64 5.91
N GLY A 327 -11.07 -6.96 5.96
CA GLY A 327 -11.22 -7.73 7.20
C GLY A 327 -10.12 -7.49 8.25
N LEU A 328 -8.95 -7.02 7.84
CA LEU A 328 -7.86 -6.65 8.74
C LEU A 328 -8.29 -5.57 9.75
N LEU A 329 -9.13 -4.61 9.35
CA LEU A 329 -9.57 -3.53 10.24
C LEU A 329 -10.31 -4.10 11.45
N GLY A 330 -11.26 -5.02 11.25
CA GLY A 330 -12.01 -5.63 12.35
C GLY A 330 -11.12 -6.40 13.33
N ASP A 331 -10.09 -7.10 12.85
CA ASP A 331 -9.16 -7.78 13.75
C ASP A 331 -8.27 -6.78 14.52
N ILE A 332 -7.85 -5.69 13.90
CA ILE A 332 -7.12 -4.59 14.59
C ILE A 332 -8.00 -3.98 15.68
N GLU A 333 -9.27 -3.67 15.40
CA GLU A 333 -10.21 -3.14 16.40
C GLU A 333 -10.36 -4.08 17.59
N ARG A 334 -10.53 -5.38 17.34
CA ARG A 334 -10.65 -6.40 18.39
C ARG A 334 -9.39 -6.48 19.26
N GLN A 335 -8.21 -6.39 18.66
CA GLN A 335 -6.95 -6.40 19.40
C GLN A 335 -6.76 -5.13 20.25
N LEU A 336 -7.16 -3.97 19.72
CA LEU A 336 -7.11 -2.70 20.46
C LEU A 336 -8.16 -2.68 21.60
N GLU A 337 -9.38 -3.19 21.37
CA GLU A 337 -10.37 -3.35 22.43
C GLU A 337 -9.87 -4.29 23.52
N HIS A 338 -9.25 -5.44 23.14
CA HIS A 338 -8.63 -6.32 24.11
C HIS A 338 -7.51 -5.63 24.90
N HIS A 339 -6.69 -4.80 24.25
CA HIS A 339 -5.62 -4.06 24.90
C HIS A 339 -6.15 -3.13 26.02
N VAL A 340 -7.25 -2.41 25.78
CA VAL A 340 -7.82 -1.45 26.74
C VAL A 340 -8.73 -2.10 27.79
N THR A 341 -9.42 -3.20 27.46
CA THR A 341 -10.43 -3.82 28.35
C THR A 341 -9.97 -5.11 29.00
N GLY A 342 -8.92 -5.74 28.48
CA GLY A 342 -8.49 -7.09 28.86
C GLY A 342 -9.43 -8.22 28.38
N ARG A 343 -10.44 -7.92 27.55
CA ARG A 343 -11.46 -8.87 27.08
C ARG A 343 -11.52 -8.90 25.56
N TYR A 344 -11.68 -10.07 24.96
CA TYR A 344 -11.94 -10.21 23.53
C TYR A 344 -13.39 -9.87 23.23
N SER A 345 -13.60 -8.99 22.26
CA SER A 345 -14.92 -8.63 21.77
C SER A 345 -15.42 -9.62 20.71
N ALA A 346 -16.73 -9.70 20.56
CA ALA A 346 -17.36 -10.46 19.49
C ALA A 346 -17.17 -9.74 18.13
N GLU A 347 -17.07 -10.52 17.05
CA GLU A 347 -16.82 -9.98 15.70
C GLU A 347 -17.91 -9.00 15.24
N TYR A 348 -19.18 -9.26 15.58
CA TYR A 348 -20.30 -8.38 15.19
C TYR A 348 -20.23 -6.97 15.79
N ARG A 349 -19.39 -6.73 16.78
CA ARG A 349 -19.20 -5.38 17.36
C ARG A 349 -18.36 -4.45 16.44
N HIS A 350 -17.67 -5.01 15.48
CA HIS A 350 -16.77 -4.28 14.58
C HIS A 350 -17.14 -4.52 13.11
N PRO A 351 -18.38 -4.15 12.69
CA PRO A 351 -18.78 -4.32 11.31
C PRO A 351 -17.96 -3.38 10.40
N ILE A 352 -17.60 -3.87 9.22
CA ILE A 352 -16.81 -3.08 8.25
C ILE A 352 -17.73 -2.35 7.28
N ALA A 353 -18.59 -3.05 6.57
CA ALA A 353 -19.61 -2.47 5.67
C ALA A 353 -20.57 -3.57 5.15
#